data_1d57763082c480e5d73f4a9bdb06194f
#
_entry.id   1d57763082c480e5d73f4a9bdb06194f
#
_cell.length_a   1.000
_cell.length_b   1.000
_cell.length_c   1.000
_cell.angle_alpha   90.00
_cell.angle_beta   90.00
_cell.angle_gamma   90.00
#
_symmetry.space_group_name_H-M   'P 1'
#
loop_
_entity.id
_entity.type
_entity.pdbx_description
1 polymer ?
#
loop_
_entity_poly.entity_id
_entity_poly.type
_entity_poly.pdbx_seq_one_letter_code
_entity_poly.pdbx_strand_id
1 'polypeptide(L)'
;MADFTEEGRAESSLRQASSLLHIVEAEGLVQDGTCYVELGAGKGHLSYYAYRAWCGGRGGAGRGRVVLVDRASLRHKRDNKLRPARGGDGDIDEGDAPPAGGACRIRADLAHLALDKVPEVESCDAVVGLAKHLCGVATDYALRCLAGARGARGAVLATCCHHRCEPAAYVGAPHLQEMGITAEELGIMLGVVSWATSGDGRPRPPRPASKRLKREESTPDSTGGSVAAERPVGAVGAAGAAGRAAAGRRCKLLLDHGRALFLRRRGFGARLVHYVPSHVSLENVAIVASVASVDTNTT
;
A
#
# COMPACT_ATOMS: atom_id res chain seq x y z
N MET A 1 1.44 26.81 2.06
CA MET A 1 2.69 26.02 2.01
C MET A 1 2.52 24.88 3.00
N ALA A 2 2.39 23.63 2.52
CA ALA A 2 2.38 22.49 3.43
C ALA A 2 3.75 22.39 4.07
N ASP A 3 3.77 22.43 5.38
CA ASP A 3 4.98 22.45 6.19
C ASP A 3 5.70 21.09 6.04
N PHE A 4 6.87 21.08 5.40
CA PHE A 4 7.70 19.90 5.23
C PHE A 4 8.48 19.56 6.51
N THR A 5 8.03 20.05 7.66
CA THR A 5 8.56 19.71 8.97
C THR A 5 8.30 18.24 9.30
N GLU A 6 9.02 17.70 10.27
CA GLU A 6 8.80 16.33 10.76
C GLU A 6 7.39 16.20 11.36
N GLU A 7 6.90 17.24 12.04
CA GLU A 7 5.54 17.33 12.58
C GLU A 7 4.48 17.31 11.48
N GLY A 8 4.61 18.09 10.42
CA GLY A 8 3.69 18.09 9.29
C GLY A 8 3.62 16.74 8.56
N ARG A 9 4.76 16.02 8.48
CA ARG A 9 4.78 14.64 7.94
C ARG A 9 4.07 13.65 8.86
N ALA A 10 4.23 13.80 10.17
CA ALA A 10 3.57 12.94 11.15
C ALA A 10 2.04 13.15 11.13
N GLU A 11 1.59 14.41 11.07
CA GLU A 11 0.18 14.77 10.96
C GLU A 11 -0.45 14.24 9.67
N SER A 12 0.18 14.47 8.52
CA SER A 12 -0.27 13.94 7.23
C SER A 12 -0.37 12.41 7.25
N SER A 13 0.61 11.73 7.85
CA SER A 13 0.61 10.27 7.99
C SER A 13 -0.53 9.77 8.88
N LEU A 14 -0.86 10.50 9.95
CA LEU A 14 -1.96 10.18 10.85
C LEU A 14 -3.32 10.38 10.16
N ARG A 15 -3.52 11.50 9.46
CA ARG A 15 -4.73 11.77 8.67
C ARG A 15 -4.98 10.69 7.63
N GLN A 16 -3.93 10.25 6.92
CA GLN A 16 -4.03 9.17 5.96
C GLN A 16 -4.45 7.85 6.62
N ALA A 17 -3.83 7.48 7.75
CA ALA A 17 -4.17 6.25 8.46
C ALA A 17 -5.61 6.28 8.98
N SER A 18 -6.02 7.38 9.64
CA SER A 18 -7.38 7.56 10.16
C SER A 18 -8.43 7.45 9.06
N SER A 19 -8.20 8.09 7.90
CA SER A 19 -9.13 8.03 6.78
C SER A 19 -9.25 6.62 6.17
N LEU A 20 -8.15 5.88 6.06
CA LEU A 20 -8.20 4.48 5.59
C LEU A 20 -8.97 3.58 6.57
N LEU A 21 -8.76 3.74 7.88
CA LEU A 21 -9.49 2.96 8.89
C LEU A 21 -10.98 3.30 8.91
N HIS A 22 -11.32 4.59 8.78
CA HIS A 22 -12.72 5.02 8.66
C HIS A 22 -13.42 4.38 7.44
N ILE A 23 -12.72 4.25 6.31
CA ILE A 23 -13.29 3.55 5.15
C ILE A 23 -13.55 2.08 5.48
N VAL A 24 -12.67 1.39 6.20
CA VAL A 24 -12.89 0.00 6.63
C VAL A 24 -14.15 -0.12 7.49
N GLU A 25 -14.37 0.82 8.41
CA GLU A 25 -15.59 0.90 9.23
C GLU A 25 -16.83 1.17 8.38
N ALA A 26 -16.76 2.16 7.50
CA ALA A 26 -17.87 2.56 6.62
C ALA A 26 -18.29 1.44 5.64
N GLU A 27 -17.34 0.57 5.25
CA GLU A 27 -17.63 -0.63 4.43
C GLU A 27 -18.20 -1.81 5.24
N GLY A 28 -18.39 -1.67 6.55
CA GLY A 28 -18.88 -2.75 7.42
C GLY A 28 -17.90 -3.92 7.56
N LEU A 29 -16.61 -3.67 7.32
CA LEU A 29 -15.56 -4.70 7.37
C LEU A 29 -15.01 -4.94 8.77
N VAL A 30 -15.47 -4.18 9.77
CA VAL A 30 -15.09 -4.38 11.18
C VAL A 30 -16.07 -5.33 11.83
N GLN A 31 -15.63 -6.58 12.03
CA GLN A 31 -16.45 -7.65 12.60
C GLN A 31 -15.61 -8.52 13.54
N ASP A 32 -16.28 -9.17 14.50
CA ASP A 32 -15.63 -10.18 15.36
C ASP A 32 -15.07 -11.34 14.52
N GLY A 33 -13.96 -11.93 14.97
CA GLY A 33 -13.31 -13.01 14.26
C GLY A 33 -12.51 -12.58 13.03
N THR A 34 -12.43 -11.27 12.75
CA THR A 34 -11.72 -10.76 11.57
C THR A 34 -10.21 -10.68 11.78
N CYS A 35 -9.45 -11.17 10.81
CA CYS A 35 -8.02 -10.93 10.66
C CYS A 35 -7.77 -9.73 9.72
N TYR A 36 -7.21 -8.66 10.26
CA TYR A 36 -6.78 -7.49 9.49
C TYR A 36 -5.33 -7.68 9.08
N VAL A 37 -5.09 -7.89 7.78
CA VAL A 37 -3.75 -8.16 7.24
C VAL A 37 -3.19 -6.90 6.58
N GLU A 38 -2.19 -6.26 7.21
CA GLU A 38 -1.48 -5.14 6.57
C GLU A 38 -0.38 -5.67 5.66
N LEU A 39 -0.57 -5.48 4.35
CA LEU A 39 0.31 -5.91 3.28
C LEU A 39 1.31 -4.79 2.95
N GLY A 40 2.62 -5.08 3.10
CA GLY A 40 3.65 -4.05 3.02
C GLY A 40 3.66 -3.13 4.24
N ALA A 41 3.58 -3.71 5.43
CA ALA A 41 3.31 -3.00 6.67
C ALA A 41 4.37 -1.96 7.09
N GLY A 42 5.57 -2.03 6.54
CA GLY A 42 6.62 -1.10 6.90
C GLY A 42 6.82 -1.03 8.43
N LYS A 43 6.74 0.16 9.00
CA LYS A 43 6.85 0.35 10.45
C LYS A 43 5.60 -0.05 11.24
N GLY A 44 4.51 -0.47 10.60
CA GLY A 44 3.29 -0.97 11.25
C GLY A 44 2.42 0.13 11.87
N HIS A 45 2.42 1.33 11.31
CA HIS A 45 1.60 2.42 11.84
C HIS A 45 0.11 2.18 11.65
N LEU A 46 -0.31 1.72 10.47
CA LEU A 46 -1.72 1.45 10.19
C LEU A 46 -2.24 0.31 11.07
N SER A 47 -1.50 -0.79 11.12
CA SER A 47 -1.78 -1.93 12.00
C SER A 47 -1.87 -1.56 13.47
N TYR A 48 -1.01 -0.66 13.95
CA TYR A 48 -1.05 -0.19 15.33
C TYR A 48 -2.38 0.48 15.65
N TYR A 49 -2.86 1.37 14.78
CA TYR A 49 -4.13 2.05 14.98
C TYR A 49 -5.33 1.12 14.78
N ALA A 50 -5.28 0.21 13.78
CA ALA A 50 -6.30 -0.81 13.57
C ALA A 50 -6.46 -1.70 14.81
N TYR A 51 -5.35 -2.17 15.38
CA TYR A 51 -5.36 -2.95 16.60
C TYR A 51 -5.99 -2.20 17.76
N ARG A 52 -5.59 -0.94 18.00
CA ARG A 52 -6.14 -0.10 19.06
C ARG A 52 -7.62 0.17 18.91
N ALA A 53 -8.08 0.33 17.68
CA ALA A 53 -9.49 0.62 17.39
C ALA A 53 -10.38 -0.62 17.49
N TRP A 54 -9.91 -1.78 17.01
CA TRP A 54 -10.81 -2.93 16.77
C TRP A 54 -10.45 -4.21 17.53
N CYS A 55 -9.22 -4.36 18.02
CA CYS A 55 -8.77 -5.61 18.63
C CYS A 55 -8.40 -5.49 20.12
N GLY A 56 -8.09 -4.28 20.62
CA GLY A 56 -7.49 -4.05 21.94
C GLY A 56 -8.43 -3.51 23.03
N GLY A 57 -9.74 -3.57 22.87
CA GLY A 57 -10.69 -2.93 23.78
C GLY A 57 -10.93 -3.66 25.12
N ARG A 58 -11.04 -2.90 26.23
CA ARG A 58 -11.48 -3.36 27.56
C ARG A 58 -12.95 -3.80 27.65
N GLY A 59 -13.68 -3.85 26.54
CA GLY A 59 -15.12 -4.12 26.50
C GLY A 59 -15.53 -5.44 25.83
N GLY A 60 -14.63 -6.35 25.55
CA GLY A 60 -15.00 -7.68 25.07
C GLY A 60 -15.53 -7.76 23.63
N ALA A 61 -15.51 -6.68 22.87
CA ALA A 61 -15.96 -6.65 21.47
C ALA A 61 -14.88 -7.02 20.46
N GLY A 62 -13.71 -7.51 20.86
CA GLY A 62 -12.59 -7.60 19.95
C GLY A 62 -11.94 -8.98 19.87
N ARG A 63 -12.58 -9.96 19.27
CA ARG A 63 -11.91 -11.21 18.83
C ARG A 63 -11.10 -11.02 17.54
N GLY A 64 -10.89 -9.78 17.11
CA GLY A 64 -10.11 -9.47 15.92
C GLY A 64 -8.61 -9.63 16.13
N ARG A 65 -7.88 -9.86 15.04
CA ARG A 65 -6.43 -10.02 15.03
C ARG A 65 -5.80 -9.15 13.95
N VAL A 66 -4.57 -8.70 14.18
CA VAL A 66 -3.80 -7.96 13.18
C VAL A 66 -2.57 -8.74 12.78
N VAL A 67 -2.39 -8.96 11.49
CA VAL A 67 -1.20 -9.59 10.91
C VAL A 67 -0.47 -8.57 10.03
N LEU A 68 0.81 -8.36 10.31
CA LEU A 68 1.66 -7.44 9.57
C LEU A 68 2.59 -8.21 8.66
N VAL A 69 2.52 -7.97 7.36
CA VAL A 69 3.40 -8.63 6.39
C VAL A 69 4.35 -7.61 5.77
N ASP A 70 5.64 -7.87 5.81
CA ASP A 70 6.65 -7.07 5.11
C ASP A 70 7.88 -7.94 4.80
N ARG A 71 8.50 -7.72 3.64
CA ARG A 71 9.74 -8.43 3.27
C ARG A 71 10.96 -7.91 4.01
N ALA A 72 10.93 -6.64 4.44
CA ALA A 72 12.04 -5.97 5.10
C ALA A 72 12.05 -6.20 6.60
N SER A 73 13.24 -6.37 7.18
CA SER A 73 13.44 -6.26 8.61
C SER A 73 13.73 -4.82 8.97
N LEU A 74 12.76 -4.14 9.58
CA LEU A 74 12.87 -2.75 9.96
C LEU A 74 13.22 -2.58 11.44
N ARG A 75 13.99 -1.52 11.75
CA ARG A 75 14.23 -1.05 13.13
C ARG A 75 13.08 -0.12 13.56
N HIS A 76 12.86 0.03 14.86
CA HIS A 76 11.86 0.94 15.47
C HIS A 76 10.44 0.74 14.93
N LYS A 77 9.94 -0.49 15.01
CA LYS A 77 8.58 -0.85 14.59
C LYS A 77 7.58 -0.39 15.63
N ARG A 78 6.45 0.13 15.17
CA ARG A 78 5.37 0.59 16.04
C ARG A 78 4.61 -0.58 16.68
N ASP A 79 4.53 -1.69 15.97
CA ASP A 79 3.94 -2.94 16.46
C ASP A 79 4.71 -3.58 17.62
N ASN A 80 5.93 -3.15 17.93
CA ASN A 80 6.61 -3.57 19.17
C ASN A 80 5.82 -3.18 20.42
N LYS A 81 5.02 -2.10 20.35
CA LYS A 81 4.11 -1.66 21.42
C LYS A 81 2.87 -2.56 21.57
N LEU A 82 2.63 -3.48 20.64
CA LEU A 82 1.50 -4.42 20.65
C LEU A 82 1.91 -5.82 21.12
N ARG A 83 3.18 -6.02 21.49
CA ARG A 83 3.67 -7.29 22.00
C ARG A 83 3.46 -7.33 23.52
N PRO A 84 3.05 -8.49 24.08
CA PRO A 84 3.06 -8.65 25.53
C PRO A 84 4.47 -8.39 26.06
N ALA A 85 4.58 -7.69 27.19
CA ALA A 85 5.85 -7.46 27.85
C ALA A 85 6.49 -8.84 28.14
N ARG A 86 7.69 -9.09 27.63
CA ARG A 86 8.50 -10.21 28.06
C ARG A 86 8.89 -9.91 29.50
N GLY A 87 8.43 -10.76 30.45
CA GLY A 87 8.58 -10.59 31.87
C GLY A 87 9.90 -9.95 32.29
N GLY A 88 9.82 -8.73 32.74
CA GLY A 88 10.88 -7.92 33.30
C GLY A 88 10.22 -6.89 34.20
N ASP A 89 10.66 -6.82 35.46
CA ASP A 89 10.23 -5.85 36.46
C ASP A 89 10.36 -4.40 35.93
N GLY A 90 9.26 -3.87 35.47
CA GLY A 90 9.16 -2.46 35.11
C GLY A 90 7.69 -2.10 35.18
N ASP A 91 7.37 -1.08 35.97
CA ASP A 91 6.03 -0.51 36.14
C ASP A 91 5.37 -0.29 34.76
N ILE A 92 4.51 -1.23 34.38
CA ILE A 92 3.60 -1.09 33.23
C ILE A 92 2.36 -0.45 33.83
N ASP A 93 2.03 0.73 33.38
CA ASP A 93 0.72 1.33 33.60
C ASP A 93 -0.32 0.27 33.25
N GLU A 94 -1.12 -0.19 34.21
CA GLU A 94 -2.07 -1.32 34.07
C GLU A 94 -3.10 -1.13 32.94
N GLY A 95 -3.12 0.06 32.33
CA GLY A 95 -3.95 0.43 31.19
C GLY A 95 -3.42 0.04 29.81
N ASP A 96 -2.16 -0.34 29.63
CA ASP A 96 -1.49 -0.45 28.34
C ASP A 96 -1.03 -1.87 27.97
N ALA A 97 -1.29 -2.87 28.81
CA ALA A 97 -0.94 -4.27 28.50
C ALA A 97 -1.82 -4.79 27.34
N PRO A 98 -1.24 -5.16 26.19
CA PRO A 98 -2.02 -5.74 25.11
C PRO A 98 -2.59 -7.10 25.56
N PRO A 99 -3.87 -7.40 25.30
CA PRO A 99 -4.42 -8.71 25.56
C PRO A 99 -3.67 -9.78 24.77
N ALA A 100 -3.52 -10.96 25.36
CA ALA A 100 -2.80 -12.08 24.76
C ALA A 100 -3.37 -12.41 23.36
N GLY A 101 -2.57 -12.28 22.31
CA GLY A 101 -2.85 -12.85 21.00
C GLY A 101 -3.17 -11.89 19.84
N GLY A 102 -3.11 -10.56 20.02
CA GLY A 102 -3.69 -9.62 19.05
C GLY A 102 -2.88 -9.22 17.81
N ALA A 103 -1.54 -9.25 17.84
CA ALA A 103 -0.73 -8.77 16.70
C ALA A 103 0.45 -9.70 16.41
N CYS A 104 0.58 -10.10 15.14
CA CYS A 104 1.68 -10.93 14.63
C CYS A 104 2.37 -10.24 13.44
N ARG A 105 3.71 -10.35 13.36
CA ARG A 105 4.46 -9.87 12.20
C ARG A 105 5.16 -11.02 11.51
N ILE A 106 4.94 -11.10 10.19
CA ILE A 106 5.50 -12.09 9.30
C ILE A 106 6.48 -11.41 8.36
N ARG A 107 7.68 -11.98 8.22
CA ARG A 107 8.63 -11.57 7.19
C ARG A 107 8.43 -12.44 5.96
N ALA A 108 7.74 -11.92 4.95
CA ALA A 108 7.46 -12.62 3.72
C ALA A 108 7.43 -11.68 2.51
N ASP A 109 7.73 -12.21 1.33
CA ASP A 109 7.48 -11.52 0.07
C ASP A 109 6.06 -11.84 -0.38
N LEU A 110 5.29 -10.80 -0.73
CA LEU A 110 3.91 -10.92 -1.19
C LEU A 110 3.77 -11.76 -2.46
N ALA A 111 4.82 -11.86 -3.27
CA ALA A 111 4.84 -12.69 -4.48
C ALA A 111 4.65 -14.18 -4.17
N HIS A 112 5.03 -14.61 -2.96
CA HIS A 112 5.05 -16.02 -2.53
C HIS A 112 4.15 -16.28 -1.32
N LEU A 113 3.41 -15.27 -0.86
CA LEU A 113 2.56 -15.38 0.32
C LEU A 113 1.22 -16.06 -0.02
N ALA A 114 0.93 -17.14 0.67
CA ALA A 114 -0.40 -17.76 0.72
C ALA A 114 -1.01 -17.50 2.10
N LEU A 115 -1.99 -16.62 2.19
CA LEU A 115 -2.62 -16.22 3.47
C LEU A 115 -3.26 -17.41 4.18
N ASP A 116 -3.81 -18.36 3.45
CA ASP A 116 -4.41 -19.60 3.99
C ASP A 116 -3.39 -20.54 4.66
N LYS A 117 -2.08 -20.27 4.51
CA LYS A 117 -1.00 -21.02 5.15
C LYS A 117 -0.44 -20.30 6.37
N VAL A 118 -0.99 -19.17 6.72
CA VAL A 118 -0.60 -18.40 7.90
C VAL A 118 -1.52 -18.80 9.06
N PRO A 119 -1.00 -19.47 10.11
CA PRO A 119 -1.84 -20.00 11.20
C PRO A 119 -2.71 -18.92 11.87
N GLU A 120 -2.17 -17.71 12.00
CA GLU A 120 -2.89 -16.58 12.57
C GLU A 120 -4.05 -16.11 11.70
N VAL A 121 -3.97 -16.30 10.38
CA VAL A 121 -5.04 -15.98 9.42
C VAL A 121 -6.03 -17.14 9.36
N GLU A 122 -5.54 -18.38 9.31
CA GLU A 122 -6.36 -19.60 9.23
C GLU A 122 -7.33 -19.73 10.42
N SER A 123 -6.93 -19.23 11.58
CA SER A 123 -7.76 -19.27 12.83
C SER A 123 -8.85 -18.20 12.87
N CYS A 124 -9.01 -17.38 11.84
CA CYS A 124 -10.00 -16.30 11.78
C CYS A 124 -11.15 -16.62 10.82
N ASP A 125 -12.32 -16.06 11.11
CA ASP A 125 -13.55 -16.27 10.31
C ASP A 125 -13.56 -15.43 9.04
N ALA A 126 -12.89 -14.28 9.08
CA ALA A 126 -12.84 -13.31 8.00
C ALA A 126 -11.44 -12.72 7.84
N VAL A 127 -11.11 -12.32 6.62
CA VAL A 127 -9.84 -11.65 6.28
C VAL A 127 -10.12 -10.32 5.60
N VAL A 128 -9.53 -9.24 6.11
CA VAL A 128 -9.59 -7.90 5.52
C VAL A 128 -8.19 -7.40 5.25
N GLY A 129 -7.92 -7.07 3.98
CA GLY A 129 -6.64 -6.53 3.54
C GLY A 129 -6.51 -5.04 3.79
N LEU A 130 -5.40 -4.63 4.39
CA LEU A 130 -5.06 -3.23 4.62
C LEU A 130 -3.72 -2.90 3.95
N ALA A 131 -3.59 -1.70 3.39
CA ALA A 131 -2.29 -1.18 3.02
C ALA A 131 -2.28 0.34 2.99
N LYS A 132 -1.17 0.92 3.45
CA LYS A 132 -0.87 2.33 3.28
C LYS A 132 0.47 2.45 2.54
N HIS A 133 0.43 3.04 1.31
CA HIS A 133 1.59 3.16 0.42
C HIS A 133 2.16 1.83 -0.09
N LEU A 134 1.28 0.96 -0.59
CA LEU A 134 1.71 -0.27 -1.25
C LEU A 134 2.29 0.04 -2.63
N CYS A 135 3.58 -0.22 -2.81
CA CYS A 135 4.35 0.31 -3.93
C CYS A 135 4.36 -0.63 -5.15
N GLY A 136 3.94 -0.09 -6.31
CA GLY A 136 4.12 -0.72 -7.62
C GLY A 136 3.58 -2.14 -7.69
N VAL A 137 4.42 -3.09 -8.09
CA VAL A 137 4.07 -4.52 -8.26
C VAL A 137 3.60 -5.19 -6.97
N ALA A 138 4.01 -4.70 -5.80
CA ALA A 138 3.53 -5.24 -4.52
C ALA A 138 2.01 -5.12 -4.37
N THR A 139 1.39 -4.11 -5.00
CA THR A 139 -0.08 -3.99 -5.07
C THR A 139 -0.69 -5.19 -5.81
N ASP A 140 -0.10 -5.59 -6.92
CA ASP A 140 -0.61 -6.70 -7.75
C ASP A 140 -0.47 -8.04 -7.02
N TYR A 141 0.64 -8.26 -6.31
CA TYR A 141 0.82 -9.44 -5.46
C TYR A 141 -0.15 -9.46 -4.29
N ALA A 142 -0.36 -8.33 -3.61
CA ALA A 142 -1.32 -8.20 -2.51
C ALA A 142 -2.75 -8.55 -2.96
N LEU A 143 -3.17 -8.05 -4.13
CA LEU A 143 -4.48 -8.34 -4.69
C LEU A 143 -4.65 -9.84 -5.01
N ARG A 144 -3.61 -10.51 -5.51
CA ARG A 144 -3.61 -11.96 -5.72
C ARG A 144 -3.71 -12.72 -4.41
N CYS A 145 -2.94 -12.33 -3.39
CA CYS A 145 -2.99 -12.94 -2.06
C CYS A 145 -4.40 -12.86 -1.47
N LEU A 146 -5.01 -11.68 -1.50
CA LEU A 146 -6.36 -11.45 -0.97
C LEU A 146 -7.42 -12.19 -1.76
N ALA A 147 -7.37 -12.12 -3.09
CA ALA A 147 -8.36 -12.78 -3.94
C ALA A 147 -8.28 -14.32 -3.88
N GLY A 148 -7.16 -14.88 -3.43
CA GLY A 148 -6.97 -16.32 -3.21
C GLY A 148 -7.25 -16.77 -1.77
N ALA A 149 -7.42 -15.85 -0.82
CA ALA A 149 -7.59 -16.19 0.58
C ALA A 149 -9.05 -16.61 0.89
N ARG A 150 -9.19 -17.74 1.59
CA ARG A 150 -10.48 -18.14 2.16
C ARG A 150 -10.93 -17.11 3.20
N GLY A 151 -12.22 -16.83 3.25
CA GLY A 151 -12.75 -15.84 4.20
C GLY A 151 -12.39 -14.39 3.87
N ALA A 152 -11.79 -14.09 2.70
CA ALA A 152 -11.56 -12.71 2.29
C ALA A 152 -12.89 -11.95 2.14
N ARG A 153 -13.08 -10.91 2.95
CA ARG A 153 -14.30 -10.09 2.99
C ARG A 153 -14.13 -8.76 2.30
N GLY A 154 -12.91 -8.23 2.26
CA GLY A 154 -12.66 -6.95 1.64
C GLY A 154 -11.23 -6.47 1.77
N ALA A 155 -10.98 -5.28 1.26
CA ALA A 155 -9.68 -4.63 1.31
C ALA A 155 -9.79 -3.11 1.18
N VAL A 156 -8.89 -2.40 1.85
CA VAL A 156 -8.66 -0.96 1.68
C VAL A 156 -7.16 -0.74 1.48
N LEU A 157 -6.76 -0.52 0.22
CA LEU A 157 -5.37 -0.51 -0.21
C LEU A 157 -5.02 0.84 -0.86
N ALA A 158 -4.27 1.70 -0.17
CA ALA A 158 -3.73 2.92 -0.76
C ALA A 158 -2.51 2.59 -1.62
N THR A 159 -2.64 2.82 -2.92
CA THR A 159 -1.61 2.53 -3.92
C THR A 159 -0.62 3.68 -4.06
N CYS A 160 0.63 3.37 -4.42
CA CYS A 160 1.63 4.37 -4.74
C CYS A 160 2.68 3.83 -5.72
N CYS A 161 3.65 4.69 -6.12
CA CYS A 161 4.81 4.29 -6.93
C CYS A 161 4.46 3.43 -8.15
N HIS A 162 3.41 3.77 -8.90
CA HIS A 162 2.93 3.00 -10.05
C HIS A 162 4.03 2.73 -11.10
N HIS A 163 5.04 3.60 -11.21
CA HIS A 163 6.21 3.40 -12.09
C HIS A 163 7.03 2.14 -11.75
N ARG A 164 6.79 1.53 -10.58
CA ARG A 164 7.41 0.27 -10.14
C ARG A 164 6.50 -0.94 -10.37
N CYS A 165 5.43 -0.77 -11.13
CA CYS A 165 4.61 -1.87 -11.60
C CYS A 165 5.42 -2.70 -12.63
N GLU A 166 5.22 -4.01 -12.60
CA GLU A 166 5.83 -4.94 -13.56
C GLU A 166 4.74 -5.44 -14.51
N PRO A 167 4.87 -5.20 -15.84
CA PRO A 167 3.84 -5.61 -16.79
C PRO A 167 3.45 -7.09 -16.70
N ALA A 168 4.43 -7.99 -16.48
CA ALA A 168 4.18 -9.43 -16.37
C ALA A 168 3.39 -9.82 -15.10
N ALA A 169 3.45 -9.01 -14.05
CA ALA A 169 2.75 -9.26 -12.79
C ALA A 169 1.47 -8.44 -12.64
N TYR A 170 1.24 -7.48 -13.53
CA TYR A 170 0.10 -6.57 -13.44
C TYR A 170 -1.24 -7.32 -13.63
N VAL A 171 -2.08 -7.28 -12.60
CA VAL A 171 -3.36 -8.03 -12.57
C VAL A 171 -4.43 -7.42 -13.47
N GLY A 172 -4.31 -6.16 -13.85
CA GLY A 172 -5.23 -5.45 -14.75
C GLY A 172 -4.89 -5.61 -16.23
N ALA A 173 -3.88 -6.41 -16.61
CA ALA A 173 -3.49 -6.61 -18.00
C ALA A 173 -4.63 -7.02 -18.94
N PRO A 174 -5.55 -7.93 -18.57
CA PRO A 174 -6.68 -8.28 -19.42
C PRO A 174 -7.58 -7.08 -19.77
N HIS A 175 -7.77 -6.16 -18.82
CA HIS A 175 -8.55 -4.94 -19.07
C HIS A 175 -7.86 -3.99 -20.07
N LEU A 176 -6.53 -3.82 -19.95
CA LEU A 176 -5.79 -3.02 -20.92
C LEU A 176 -5.86 -3.63 -22.33
N GLN A 177 -5.77 -4.95 -22.45
CA GLN A 177 -5.92 -5.67 -23.70
C GLN A 177 -7.32 -5.48 -24.33
N GLU A 178 -8.38 -5.54 -23.51
CA GLU A 178 -9.76 -5.24 -23.94
C GLU A 178 -9.90 -3.80 -24.49
N MET A 179 -9.11 -2.87 -23.98
CA MET A 179 -9.03 -1.48 -24.46
C MET A 179 -8.10 -1.31 -25.67
N GLY A 180 -7.46 -2.37 -26.16
CA GLY A 180 -6.48 -2.32 -27.24
C GLY A 180 -5.13 -1.77 -26.83
N ILE A 181 -4.84 -1.64 -25.51
CA ILE A 181 -3.55 -1.14 -25.00
C ILE A 181 -2.55 -2.30 -24.97
N THR A 182 -1.45 -2.14 -25.69
CA THR A 182 -0.37 -3.12 -25.80
C THR A 182 0.55 -3.11 -24.59
N ALA A 183 1.41 -4.13 -24.46
CA ALA A 183 2.43 -4.18 -23.41
C ALA A 183 3.47 -3.06 -23.56
N GLU A 184 3.77 -2.63 -24.78
CA GLU A 184 4.67 -1.51 -25.06
C GLU A 184 4.06 -0.18 -24.57
N GLU A 185 2.79 0.06 -24.90
CA GLU A 185 2.08 1.25 -24.43
C GLU A 185 1.93 1.27 -22.91
N LEU A 186 1.72 0.11 -22.25
CA LEU A 186 1.80 0.00 -20.81
C LEU A 186 3.18 0.45 -20.29
N GLY A 187 4.27 0.04 -20.95
CA GLY A 187 5.61 0.50 -20.60
C GLY A 187 5.75 2.02 -20.68
N ILE A 188 5.19 2.67 -21.71
CA ILE A 188 5.14 4.13 -21.85
C ILE A 188 4.31 4.75 -20.70
N MET A 189 3.14 4.20 -20.41
CA MET A 189 2.28 4.67 -19.32
C MET A 189 3.03 4.65 -17.97
N LEU A 190 3.79 3.58 -17.68
CA LEU A 190 4.59 3.46 -16.45
C LEU A 190 5.68 4.54 -16.36
N GLY A 191 6.21 5.02 -17.49
CA GLY A 191 7.08 6.19 -17.53
C GLY A 191 6.37 7.51 -17.20
N VAL A 192 5.11 7.63 -17.62
CA VAL A 192 4.30 8.85 -17.47
C VAL A 192 3.72 9.01 -16.06
N VAL A 193 3.40 7.92 -15.36
CA VAL A 193 2.73 7.97 -14.04
C VAL A 193 3.48 8.81 -13.00
N SER A 194 4.80 8.89 -13.08
CA SER A 194 5.62 9.70 -12.18
C SER A 194 5.33 11.20 -12.28
N TRP A 195 4.79 11.66 -13.41
CA TRP A 195 4.41 13.06 -13.60
C TRP A 195 3.28 13.50 -12.66
N ALA A 196 2.47 12.56 -12.18
CA ALA A 196 1.40 12.86 -11.24
C ALA A 196 1.90 13.47 -9.92
N THR A 197 3.10 13.10 -9.49
CA THR A 197 3.68 13.48 -8.19
C THR A 197 4.89 14.40 -8.30
N SER A 198 5.49 14.52 -9.49
CA SER A 198 6.64 15.40 -9.74
C SER A 198 6.26 16.69 -10.44
N GLY A 199 4.99 16.90 -10.74
CA GLY A 199 4.49 17.84 -11.74
C GLY A 199 4.25 19.28 -11.29
N ASP A 200 4.82 19.77 -10.16
CA ASP A 200 4.69 21.19 -9.81
C ASP A 200 5.70 22.10 -10.56
N GLY A 201 6.53 21.52 -11.43
CA GLY A 201 7.50 22.25 -12.25
C GLY A 201 8.55 23.03 -11.46
N ARG A 202 8.58 22.90 -10.12
CA ARG A 202 9.58 23.57 -9.28
C ARG A 202 10.90 22.83 -9.33
N PRO A 203 12.03 23.53 -9.53
CA PRO A 203 13.34 22.91 -9.37
C PRO A 203 13.44 22.31 -7.97
N ARG A 204 13.71 21.02 -7.87
CA ARG A 204 14.02 20.43 -6.56
C ARG A 204 15.29 21.08 -6.03
N PRO A 205 15.34 21.53 -4.77
CA PRO A 205 16.59 21.94 -4.17
C PRO A 205 17.59 20.79 -4.30
N PRO A 206 18.88 21.09 -4.59
CA PRO A 206 19.89 20.05 -4.72
C PRO A 206 19.85 19.17 -3.47
N ARG A 207 19.83 17.86 -3.66
CA ARG A 207 19.90 16.91 -2.55
C ARG A 207 21.16 17.24 -1.76
N PRO A 208 21.09 17.45 -0.43
CA PRO A 208 22.28 17.59 0.36
C PRO A 208 23.17 16.38 0.09
N ALA A 209 24.44 16.63 -0.19
CA ALA A 209 25.40 15.59 -0.48
C ALA A 209 25.46 14.64 0.72
N SER A 210 24.66 13.57 0.66
CA SER A 210 24.75 12.48 1.61
C SER A 210 26.13 11.88 1.45
N LYS A 211 26.87 11.80 2.55
CA LYS A 211 28.21 11.28 2.70
C LYS A 211 28.46 10.10 1.74
N ARG A 212 29.21 10.37 0.70
CA ARG A 212 29.72 9.38 -0.24
C ARG A 212 30.65 8.48 0.56
N LEU A 213 30.21 7.27 0.86
CA LEU A 213 31.10 6.23 1.37
C LEU A 213 32.26 6.09 0.39
N LYS A 214 33.46 6.33 0.86
CA LYS A 214 34.70 6.12 0.13
C LYS A 214 34.73 4.66 -0.33
N ARG A 215 34.61 4.44 -1.61
CA ARG A 215 34.95 3.19 -2.27
C ARG A 215 36.35 3.36 -2.81
N GLU A 216 37.23 2.48 -2.40
CA GLU A 216 38.66 2.49 -2.74
C GLU A 216 38.86 2.45 -4.25
N GLU A 217 39.84 3.24 -4.69
CA GLU A 217 40.31 3.33 -6.06
C GLU A 217 40.90 2.00 -6.53
N SER A 218 40.34 1.47 -7.62
CA SER A 218 41.06 0.57 -8.51
C SER A 218 41.16 1.22 -9.88
N THR A 219 42.35 1.25 -10.39
CA THR A 219 42.91 1.90 -11.56
C THR A 219 42.13 1.71 -12.87
N PRO A 220 42.25 2.65 -13.82
CA PRO A 220 41.50 2.63 -15.08
C PRO A 220 42.18 1.74 -16.13
N ASP A 221 41.40 0.94 -16.82
CA ASP A 221 41.79 0.46 -18.13
C ASP A 221 40.84 1.03 -19.21
N SER A 222 41.44 1.43 -20.29
CA SER A 222 40.92 2.24 -21.34
C SER A 222 40.19 1.41 -22.41
N THR A 223 39.32 2.12 -23.15
CA THR A 223 38.72 1.83 -24.48
C THR A 223 37.30 1.24 -24.47
N GLY A 224 36.39 2.06 -24.98
CA GLY A 224 35.05 1.64 -25.37
C GLY A 224 34.08 2.82 -25.46
N GLY A 225 34.11 3.54 -26.60
CA GLY A 225 33.16 4.62 -26.87
C GLY A 225 31.72 4.13 -26.82
N SER A 226 30.99 4.57 -25.82
CA SER A 226 29.55 4.44 -25.76
C SER A 226 28.92 5.65 -26.45
N VAL A 227 28.41 5.43 -27.67
CA VAL A 227 27.49 6.35 -28.33
C VAL A 227 26.27 6.51 -27.42
N ALA A 228 26.14 7.69 -26.81
CA ALA A 228 24.90 8.08 -26.15
C ALA A 228 23.80 8.06 -27.20
N ALA A 229 22.90 7.08 -27.14
CA ALA A 229 21.69 7.08 -27.92
C ALA A 229 20.88 8.31 -27.51
N GLU A 230 20.89 9.33 -28.33
CA GLU A 230 19.98 10.47 -28.22
C GLU A 230 18.55 9.93 -28.29
N ARG A 231 17.87 9.97 -27.17
CA ARG A 231 16.43 9.66 -27.11
C ARG A 231 15.73 10.71 -27.96
N PRO A 232 14.90 10.32 -28.96
CA PRO A 232 14.19 11.26 -29.77
C PRO A 232 13.26 12.09 -28.87
N VAL A 233 13.62 13.35 -28.66
CA VAL A 233 12.76 14.39 -28.13
C VAL A 233 11.88 14.85 -29.30
N GLY A 234 10.97 13.96 -29.73
CA GLY A 234 10.03 14.18 -30.81
C GLY A 234 8.62 14.31 -30.28
N ALA A 235 8.16 15.56 -30.21
CA ALA A 235 6.75 15.96 -30.29
C ALA A 235 5.77 15.41 -29.20
N VAL A 236 6.10 15.55 -27.94
CA VAL A 236 5.04 15.90 -26.96
C VAL A 236 5.02 17.43 -26.94
N GLY A 237 4.16 18.04 -27.75
CA GLY A 237 3.92 19.47 -27.75
C GLY A 237 3.79 19.95 -26.32
N ALA A 238 4.31 21.13 -26.02
CA ALA A 238 4.50 21.73 -24.71
C ALA A 238 3.24 21.71 -23.82
N ALA A 239 2.80 20.53 -23.37
CA ALA A 239 1.86 20.40 -22.29
C ALA A 239 2.58 20.96 -21.06
N GLY A 240 2.14 22.10 -20.55
CA GLY A 240 2.70 22.71 -19.35
C GLY A 240 2.72 21.69 -18.19
N ALA A 241 3.42 21.99 -17.11
CA ALA A 241 3.54 21.11 -15.94
C ALA A 241 2.19 20.55 -15.46
N ALA A 242 1.13 21.36 -15.53
CA ALA A 242 -0.24 20.95 -15.21
C ALA A 242 -0.79 19.86 -16.14
N GLY A 243 -0.50 19.93 -17.44
CA GLY A 243 -0.91 18.92 -18.42
C GLY A 243 -0.21 17.58 -18.19
N ARG A 244 1.10 17.61 -17.91
CA ARG A 244 1.85 16.39 -17.55
C ARG A 244 1.32 15.75 -16.28
N ALA A 245 1.11 16.55 -15.23
CA ALA A 245 0.54 16.05 -13.97
C ALA A 245 -0.84 15.43 -14.18
N ALA A 246 -1.69 16.02 -15.02
CA ALA A 246 -3.00 15.46 -15.37
C ALA A 246 -2.88 14.13 -16.12
N ALA A 247 -1.98 14.03 -17.11
CA ALA A 247 -1.71 12.79 -17.82
C ALA A 247 -1.23 11.69 -16.87
N GLY A 248 -0.26 11.98 -16.00
CA GLY A 248 0.23 11.05 -14.99
C GLY A 248 -0.89 10.53 -14.06
N ARG A 249 -1.77 11.44 -13.59
CA ARG A 249 -2.92 11.03 -12.76
C ARG A 249 -3.90 10.13 -13.51
N ARG A 250 -4.19 10.41 -14.77
CA ARG A 250 -5.07 9.56 -15.59
C ARG A 250 -4.49 8.16 -15.78
N CYS A 251 -3.18 8.06 -16.08
CA CYS A 251 -2.50 6.76 -16.19
C CYS A 251 -2.55 5.98 -14.86
N LYS A 252 -2.34 6.63 -13.71
CA LYS A 252 -2.46 5.98 -12.39
C LYS A 252 -3.87 5.47 -12.14
N LEU A 253 -4.89 6.28 -12.40
CA LEU A 253 -6.29 5.89 -12.23
C LEU A 253 -6.66 4.72 -13.14
N LEU A 254 -6.18 4.70 -14.39
CA LEU A 254 -6.42 3.59 -15.32
C LEU A 254 -5.81 2.28 -14.81
N LEU A 255 -4.57 2.33 -14.31
CA LEU A 255 -3.91 1.16 -13.72
C LEU A 255 -4.67 0.66 -12.48
N ASP A 256 -5.06 1.55 -11.57
CA ASP A 256 -5.82 1.15 -10.38
C ASP A 256 -7.24 0.69 -10.73
N HIS A 257 -7.85 1.23 -11.79
CA HIS A 257 -9.13 0.74 -12.30
C HIS A 257 -9.01 -0.72 -12.80
N GLY A 258 -7.96 -1.05 -13.55
CA GLY A 258 -7.69 -2.43 -13.95
C GLY A 258 -7.53 -3.38 -12.75
N ARG A 259 -6.88 -2.91 -11.66
CA ARG A 259 -6.77 -3.63 -10.39
C ARG A 259 -8.12 -3.83 -9.71
N ALA A 260 -8.98 -2.82 -9.71
CA ALA A 260 -10.34 -2.93 -9.18
C ALA A 260 -11.18 -3.93 -9.99
N LEU A 261 -11.06 -3.92 -11.32
CA LEU A 261 -11.73 -4.89 -12.20
C LEU A 261 -11.25 -6.34 -11.96
N PHE A 262 -9.96 -6.53 -11.67
CA PHE A 262 -9.44 -7.83 -11.26
C PHE A 262 -10.16 -8.37 -10.01
N LEU A 263 -10.40 -7.54 -8.99
CA LEU A 263 -11.17 -7.93 -7.80
C LEU A 263 -12.65 -8.17 -8.14
N ARG A 264 -13.26 -7.34 -8.98
CA ARG A 264 -14.66 -7.54 -9.42
C ARG A 264 -14.87 -8.89 -10.11
N ARG A 265 -13.93 -9.32 -10.96
CA ARG A 265 -13.95 -10.64 -11.60
C ARG A 265 -13.82 -11.81 -10.61
N ARG A 266 -13.50 -11.51 -9.33
CA ARG A 266 -13.41 -12.48 -8.23
C ARG A 266 -14.51 -12.33 -7.18
N GLY A 267 -15.58 -11.61 -7.54
CA GLY A 267 -16.79 -11.51 -6.71
C GLY A 267 -16.76 -10.39 -5.68
N PHE A 268 -15.76 -9.50 -5.71
CA PHE A 268 -15.77 -8.31 -4.84
C PHE A 268 -16.48 -7.15 -5.52
N GLY A 269 -17.27 -6.39 -4.76
CA GLY A 269 -17.59 -5.01 -5.12
C GLY A 269 -16.33 -4.15 -4.93
N ALA A 270 -15.73 -3.65 -6.03
CA ALA A 270 -14.49 -2.89 -5.92
C ALA A 270 -14.59 -1.54 -6.63
N ARG A 271 -14.02 -0.49 -6.03
CA ARG A 271 -14.01 0.87 -6.54
C ARG A 271 -12.75 1.63 -6.14
N LEU A 272 -12.53 2.78 -6.78
CA LEU A 272 -11.47 3.72 -6.40
C LEU A 272 -12.07 4.85 -5.56
N VAL A 273 -11.37 5.23 -4.49
CA VAL A 273 -11.78 6.30 -3.59
C VAL A 273 -10.61 7.25 -3.35
N HIS A 274 -10.86 8.55 -3.41
CA HIS A 274 -9.93 9.54 -2.89
C HIS A 274 -10.07 9.56 -1.36
N TYR A 275 -9.13 8.93 -0.67
CA TYR A 275 -9.24 8.76 0.79
C TYR A 275 -8.75 9.98 1.59
N VAL A 276 -7.95 10.87 0.99
CA VAL A 276 -7.60 12.19 1.54
C VAL A 276 -7.55 13.23 0.42
N PRO A 277 -7.69 14.53 0.75
CA PRO A 277 -7.48 15.61 -0.21
C PRO A 277 -6.04 15.63 -0.74
N SER A 278 -5.85 16.14 -1.97
CA SER A 278 -4.54 16.20 -2.64
C SER A 278 -3.50 17.06 -1.92
N HIS A 279 -3.93 18.00 -1.08
CA HIS A 279 -3.00 18.79 -0.25
C HIS A 279 -2.40 17.98 0.91
N VAL A 280 -3.07 16.91 1.36
CA VAL A 280 -2.54 15.98 2.37
C VAL A 280 -1.58 14.98 1.74
N SER A 281 -1.96 14.42 0.58
CA SER A 281 -1.10 13.51 -0.18
C SER A 281 -1.46 13.54 -1.66
N LEU A 282 -0.46 13.59 -2.54
CA LEU A 282 -0.68 13.38 -3.98
C LEU A 282 -0.93 11.90 -4.32
N GLU A 283 -0.53 10.99 -3.42
CA GLU A 283 -0.86 9.57 -3.45
C GLU A 283 -2.12 9.32 -2.61
N ASN A 284 -3.26 9.81 -3.10
CA ASN A 284 -4.50 9.90 -2.34
C ASN A 284 -5.63 8.98 -2.83
N VAL A 285 -5.31 8.02 -3.68
CA VAL A 285 -6.28 7.04 -4.18
C VAL A 285 -6.09 5.71 -3.47
N ALA A 286 -7.20 5.10 -3.06
CA ALA A 286 -7.26 3.77 -2.52
C ALA A 286 -8.19 2.88 -3.37
N ILE A 287 -7.84 1.61 -3.51
CA ILE A 287 -8.73 0.55 -3.97
C ILE A 287 -9.50 0.08 -2.75
N VAL A 288 -10.82 0.20 -2.81
CA VAL A 288 -11.75 -0.27 -1.77
C VAL A 288 -12.55 -1.41 -2.35
N ALA A 289 -12.56 -2.53 -1.66
CA ALA A 289 -13.27 -3.73 -2.08
C ALA A 289 -13.97 -4.38 -0.90
N SER A 290 -15.19 -4.87 -1.12
CA SER A 290 -15.97 -5.65 -0.16
C SER A 290 -16.77 -6.73 -0.88
N VAL A 291 -16.93 -7.87 -0.23
CA VAL A 291 -17.91 -8.88 -0.69
C VAL A 291 -19.29 -8.43 -0.21
N ALA A 292 -20.28 -8.46 -1.07
CA ALA A 292 -21.66 -8.18 -0.68
C ALA A 292 -22.02 -9.06 0.52
N SER A 293 -22.58 -8.45 1.57
CA SER A 293 -23.17 -9.21 2.67
C SER A 293 -24.25 -10.12 2.07
N VAL A 294 -24.10 -11.42 2.26
CA VAL A 294 -25.21 -12.34 2.00
C VAL A 294 -26.21 -12.03 3.10
N ASP A 295 -27.28 -11.31 2.75
CA ASP A 295 -28.42 -11.14 3.65
C ASP A 295 -28.97 -12.54 3.97
N THR A 296 -28.64 -13.05 5.15
CA THR A 296 -29.18 -14.30 5.71
C THR A 296 -30.60 -14.12 6.23
N ASN A 297 -31.36 -13.17 5.71
CA ASN A 297 -32.77 -12.95 6.02
C ASN A 297 -33.64 -13.36 4.81
N THR A 298 -33.67 -14.66 4.51
CA THR A 298 -34.76 -15.24 3.71
C THR A 298 -35.02 -16.65 4.22
N THR A 299 -35.71 -16.76 5.34
CA THR A 299 -36.56 -17.91 5.67
C THR A 299 -37.74 -17.40 6.47
#